data_f08adf256b9bebfa0ac306d9ed9a9352
#
_entry.id   f08adf256b9bebfa0ac306d9ed9a9352
#
_cell.length_a   1.000
_cell.length_b   1.000
_cell.length_c   1.000
_cell.angle_alpha   90.00
_cell.angle_beta   90.00
_cell.angle_gamma   90.00
#
_symmetry.space_group_name_H-M   'P 1'
#
loop_
_entity.id
_entity.type
_entity.pdbx_description
1 polymer ?
#
loop_
_entity_poly.entity_id
_entity_poly.type
_entity_poly.pdbx_seq_one_letter_code
_entity_poly.pdbx_strand_id
1 'polypeptide(L)'
;EGNEILTASPAVKEARKVNLELLLSNHKRECLTCVRSKNCELQSLADELNITDLRFEGERCDLPMDLTSASLVRDPQKCIACRRCVAVCRNVQKIGVIDAVNRGFNTSIGPAFGMGIGEVACVNCGQCLVACPVGAITEKSAINQVWDAIADPEKVVLVQTAPAVRA
;
A
#
# COMPACT_ATOMS: atom_id res chain seq x y z
N GLU A 1 11.22 23.05 -28.26
CA GLU A 1 9.85 23.46 -28.67
C GLU A 1 9.53 22.82 -30.00
N GLY A 2 8.34 22.19 -30.17
CA GLY A 2 7.89 21.58 -31.42
C GLY A 2 7.94 20.05 -31.49
N ASN A 3 8.31 19.32 -30.41
CA ASN A 3 8.23 17.87 -30.39
C ASN A 3 6.79 17.42 -30.16
N GLU A 4 6.31 16.47 -30.98
CA GLU A 4 5.07 15.76 -30.77
C GLU A 4 5.32 14.53 -29.89
N ILE A 5 4.57 14.39 -28.79
CA ILE A 5 4.70 13.28 -27.87
C ILE A 5 3.48 12.38 -28.02
N LEU A 6 3.68 11.18 -28.53
CA LEU A 6 2.63 10.17 -28.67
C LEU A 6 2.54 9.32 -27.39
N THR A 7 1.45 9.45 -26.66
CA THR A 7 1.23 8.73 -25.38
C THR A 7 0.51 7.40 -25.54
N ALA A 8 -0.07 7.12 -26.70
CA ALA A 8 -0.93 5.96 -26.95
C ALA A 8 -0.59 5.19 -28.22
N SER A 9 0.62 5.37 -28.80
CA SER A 9 1.07 4.58 -29.94
C SER A 9 1.18 3.08 -29.59
N PRO A 10 1.13 2.16 -30.56
CA PRO A 10 1.30 0.71 -30.29
C PRO A 10 2.59 0.40 -29.53
N ALA A 11 3.70 1.07 -29.89
CA ALA A 11 4.98 0.87 -29.20
C ALA A 11 4.92 1.35 -27.74
N VAL A 12 4.26 2.47 -27.46
CA VAL A 12 4.09 2.96 -26.08
C VAL A 12 3.20 2.03 -25.26
N LYS A 13 2.10 1.52 -25.85
CA LYS A 13 1.23 0.56 -25.16
C LYS A 13 1.97 -0.74 -24.81
N GLU A 14 2.76 -1.27 -25.73
CA GLU A 14 3.57 -2.47 -25.47
C GLU A 14 4.63 -2.22 -24.38
N ALA A 15 5.33 -1.10 -24.42
CA ALA A 15 6.30 -0.74 -23.39
C ALA A 15 5.64 -0.58 -22.01
N ARG A 16 4.45 0.03 -21.93
CA ARG A 16 3.66 0.13 -20.69
C ARG A 16 3.24 -1.24 -20.18
N LYS A 17 2.81 -2.14 -21.08
CA LYS A 17 2.43 -3.51 -20.75
C LYS A 17 3.62 -4.27 -20.14
N VAL A 18 4.79 -4.24 -20.78
CA VAL A 18 6.01 -4.88 -20.25
C VAL A 18 6.36 -4.35 -18.84
N ASN A 19 6.35 -3.02 -18.65
CA ASN A 19 6.63 -2.42 -17.34
C ASN A 19 5.62 -2.87 -16.28
N LEU A 20 4.35 -2.96 -16.63
CA LEU A 20 3.31 -3.38 -15.70
C LEU A 20 3.44 -4.87 -15.34
N GLU A 21 3.75 -5.73 -16.31
CA GLU A 21 4.03 -7.15 -16.07
C GLU A 21 5.22 -7.35 -15.14
N LEU A 22 6.28 -6.54 -15.28
CA LEU A 22 7.43 -6.55 -14.37
C LEU A 22 7.04 -6.14 -12.94
N LEU A 23 6.18 -5.14 -12.77
CA LEU A 23 5.63 -4.78 -11.45
C LEU A 23 4.79 -5.92 -10.87
N LEU A 24 3.94 -6.54 -11.67
CA LEU A 24 3.09 -7.65 -11.25
C LEU A 24 3.89 -8.92 -10.93
N SER A 25 5.05 -9.14 -11.55
CA SER A 25 5.91 -10.30 -11.29
C SER A 25 6.45 -10.32 -9.86
N ASN A 26 6.69 -9.15 -9.27
CA ASN A 26 7.17 -8.99 -7.89
C ASN A 26 6.04 -8.80 -6.87
N HIS A 27 4.83 -8.49 -7.32
CA HIS A 27 3.70 -8.18 -6.46
C HIS A 27 3.00 -9.45 -5.94
N LYS A 28 2.61 -9.45 -4.66
CA LYS A 28 1.78 -10.51 -4.07
C LYS A 28 0.35 -10.44 -4.62
N ARG A 29 0.02 -11.35 -5.53
CA ARG A 29 -1.23 -11.37 -6.29
C ARG A 29 -2.37 -12.09 -5.58
N GLU A 30 -2.81 -11.58 -4.44
CA GLU A 30 -3.94 -12.07 -3.67
C GLU A 30 -5.17 -11.17 -3.87
N CYS A 31 -5.49 -10.81 -5.11
CA CYS A 31 -6.49 -9.79 -5.40
C CYS A 31 -7.88 -10.11 -4.83
N LEU A 32 -8.29 -11.37 -4.81
CA LEU A 32 -9.61 -11.77 -4.32
C LEU A 32 -9.81 -11.52 -2.82
N THR A 33 -8.73 -11.59 -2.03
CA THR A 33 -8.74 -11.37 -0.58
C THR A 33 -8.14 -10.04 -0.17
N CYS A 34 -7.67 -9.25 -1.14
CA CYS A 34 -7.04 -7.97 -0.89
C CYS A 34 -8.10 -6.91 -0.55
N VAL A 35 -7.85 -6.13 0.50
CA VAL A 35 -8.72 -5.01 0.92
C VAL A 35 -8.91 -3.94 -0.18
N ARG A 36 -8.00 -3.86 -1.14
CA ARG A 36 -8.06 -2.94 -2.29
C ARG A 36 -8.65 -3.60 -3.55
N SER A 37 -9.21 -4.81 -3.45
CA SER A 37 -9.88 -5.44 -4.59
C SER A 37 -10.93 -4.52 -5.19
N LYS A 38 -10.95 -4.36 -6.51
CA LYS A 38 -11.81 -3.44 -7.28
C LYS A 38 -11.55 -1.94 -7.04
N ASN A 39 -10.63 -1.59 -6.15
CA ASN A 39 -10.20 -0.20 -5.89
C ASN A 39 -8.66 -0.13 -5.81
N CYS A 40 -7.99 -0.70 -6.81
CA CYS A 40 -6.53 -0.80 -6.90
C CYS A 40 -6.08 -0.31 -8.27
N GLU A 41 -5.24 0.73 -8.32
CA GLU A 41 -4.73 1.27 -9.58
C GLU A 41 -3.95 0.22 -10.39
N LEU A 42 -3.18 -0.66 -9.72
CA LEU A 42 -2.44 -1.72 -10.39
C LEU A 42 -3.37 -2.72 -11.08
N GLN A 43 -4.47 -3.10 -10.43
CA GLN A 43 -5.49 -3.99 -10.99
C GLN A 43 -6.19 -3.33 -12.18
N SER A 44 -6.61 -2.08 -12.05
CA SER A 44 -7.27 -1.33 -13.13
C SER A 44 -6.37 -1.18 -14.37
N LEU A 45 -5.07 -0.92 -14.16
CA LEU A 45 -4.10 -0.84 -15.26
C LEU A 45 -3.85 -2.20 -15.92
N ALA A 46 -3.85 -3.30 -15.15
CA ALA A 46 -3.72 -4.64 -15.69
C ALA A 46 -4.92 -4.99 -16.60
N ASP A 47 -6.12 -4.63 -16.18
CA ASP A 47 -7.36 -4.80 -16.96
C ASP A 47 -7.31 -3.91 -18.23
N GLU A 48 -6.93 -2.64 -18.13
CA GLU A 48 -6.80 -1.71 -19.27
C GLU A 48 -5.83 -2.22 -20.34
N LEU A 49 -4.69 -2.80 -19.91
CA LEU A 49 -3.67 -3.33 -20.81
C LEU A 49 -3.89 -4.80 -21.18
N ASN A 50 -5.02 -5.37 -20.77
CA ASN A 50 -5.41 -6.75 -21.04
C ASN A 50 -4.30 -7.76 -20.68
N ILE A 51 -3.79 -7.67 -19.44
CA ILE A 51 -2.78 -8.57 -18.90
C ILE A 51 -3.50 -9.73 -18.20
N THR A 52 -3.58 -10.87 -18.85
CA THR A 52 -4.17 -12.11 -18.32
C THR A 52 -3.11 -13.04 -17.77
N ASP A 53 -1.96 -13.08 -18.44
CA ASP A 53 -0.84 -13.94 -18.08
C ASP A 53 0.43 -13.11 -17.93
N LEU A 54 1.31 -13.52 -17.03
CA LEU A 54 2.61 -12.86 -16.83
C LEU A 54 3.70 -13.61 -17.55
N ARG A 55 4.42 -12.91 -18.41
CA ARG A 55 5.58 -13.44 -19.14
C ARG A 55 6.82 -13.53 -18.26
N PHE A 56 6.85 -12.79 -17.14
CA PHE A 56 8.03 -12.67 -16.30
C PHE A 56 7.76 -13.23 -14.90
N GLU A 57 8.73 -13.97 -14.38
CA GLU A 57 8.81 -14.35 -12.98
C GLU A 57 9.83 -13.45 -12.28
N GLY A 58 9.39 -12.75 -11.24
CA GLY A 58 10.22 -11.86 -10.44
C GLY A 58 10.53 -12.44 -9.07
N GLU A 59 11.58 -11.95 -8.44
CA GLU A 59 11.87 -12.21 -7.05
C GLU A 59 10.87 -11.47 -6.17
N ARG A 60 10.23 -12.19 -5.23
CA ARG A 60 9.25 -11.61 -4.32
C ARG A 60 9.92 -11.09 -3.05
N CYS A 61 9.41 -9.98 -2.54
CA CYS A 61 9.81 -9.47 -1.24
C CYS A 61 9.31 -10.42 -0.13
N ASP A 62 10.23 -10.96 0.68
CA ASP A 62 9.90 -11.85 1.80
C ASP A 62 9.80 -11.11 3.14
N LEU A 63 9.80 -9.79 3.13
CA LEU A 63 9.67 -9.04 4.36
C LEU A 63 8.29 -9.28 5.00
N PRO A 64 8.26 -9.47 6.33
CA PRO A 64 7.02 -9.68 7.05
C PRO A 64 6.14 -8.43 7.04
N MET A 65 4.85 -8.66 7.28
CA MET A 65 3.89 -7.58 7.48
C MET A 65 4.22 -6.82 8.77
N ASP A 66 4.25 -5.49 8.68
CA ASP A 66 4.48 -4.61 9.82
C ASP A 66 3.14 -4.28 10.50
N LEU A 67 2.96 -4.80 11.70
CA LEU A 67 1.78 -4.66 12.54
C LEU A 67 2.03 -3.79 13.79
N THR A 68 3.18 -3.13 13.89
CA THR A 68 3.61 -2.39 15.09
C THR A 68 2.79 -1.13 15.36
N SER A 69 2.24 -0.50 14.31
CA SER A 69 1.39 0.68 14.46
C SER A 69 0.06 0.36 15.16
N ALA A 70 -0.46 1.33 15.89
CA ALA A 70 -1.78 1.26 16.50
C ALA A 70 -2.92 1.28 15.47
N SER A 71 -2.73 1.91 14.30
CA SER A 71 -3.79 2.18 13.34
C SER A 71 -3.50 1.74 11.91
N LEU A 72 -2.25 1.42 11.57
CA LEU A 72 -1.83 1.08 10.21
C LEU A 72 -1.22 -0.31 10.15
N VAL A 73 -1.46 -0.99 9.05
CA VAL A 73 -0.76 -2.22 8.64
C VAL A 73 0.02 -1.93 7.38
N ARG A 74 1.28 -2.35 7.32
CA ARG A 74 2.12 -2.22 6.14
C ARG A 74 2.53 -3.61 5.66
N ASP A 75 2.16 -3.94 4.42
CA ASP A 75 2.52 -5.18 3.74
C ASP A 75 3.55 -4.89 2.64
N PRO A 76 4.86 -5.13 2.88
CA PRO A 76 5.89 -4.89 1.88
C PRO A 76 5.74 -5.74 0.62
N GLN A 77 5.13 -6.92 0.73
CA GLN A 77 4.95 -7.85 -0.40
C GLN A 77 3.96 -7.31 -1.45
N LYS A 78 3.10 -6.37 -1.06
CA LYS A 78 2.16 -5.67 -1.95
C LYS A 78 2.68 -4.31 -2.42
N CYS A 79 3.87 -3.89 -1.98
CA CYS A 79 4.42 -2.60 -2.32
C CYS A 79 5.02 -2.61 -3.74
N ILE A 80 4.66 -1.62 -4.56
CA ILE A 80 5.22 -1.41 -5.90
C ILE A 80 6.32 -0.34 -5.93
N ALA A 81 6.82 0.05 -4.76
CA ALA A 81 7.90 1.04 -4.59
C ALA A 81 7.66 2.40 -5.29
N CYS A 82 6.42 2.82 -5.51
CA CYS A 82 6.06 4.05 -6.22
C CYS A 82 6.38 5.33 -5.45
N ARG A 83 6.72 5.26 -4.17
CA ARG A 83 7.10 6.36 -3.27
C ARG A 83 6.03 7.45 -3.04
N ARG A 84 4.78 7.27 -3.44
CA ARG A 84 3.71 8.26 -3.19
C ARG A 84 3.53 8.50 -1.68
N CYS A 85 3.57 7.46 -0.86
CA CYS A 85 3.49 7.55 0.60
C CYS A 85 4.69 8.31 1.19
N VAL A 86 5.89 8.13 0.64
CA VAL A 86 7.10 8.88 1.03
C VAL A 86 6.91 10.37 0.74
N ALA A 87 6.48 10.69 -0.49
CA ALA A 87 6.28 12.08 -0.91
C ALA A 87 5.23 12.79 -0.02
N VAL A 88 4.11 12.16 0.27
CA VAL A 88 3.08 12.76 1.12
C VAL A 88 3.55 12.90 2.57
N CYS A 89 4.24 11.90 3.12
CA CYS A 89 4.75 11.94 4.49
C CYS A 89 5.81 13.05 4.67
N ARG A 90 6.74 13.17 3.71
CA ARG A 90 7.84 14.15 3.77
C ARG A 90 7.40 15.54 3.36
N ASN A 91 6.75 15.68 2.20
CA ASN A 91 6.53 16.99 1.58
C ASN A 91 5.24 17.67 2.04
N VAL A 92 4.21 16.90 2.34
CA VAL A 92 2.89 17.42 2.76
C VAL A 92 2.79 17.43 4.27
N GLN A 93 2.98 16.27 4.92
CA GLN A 93 2.84 16.13 6.37
C GLN A 93 4.06 16.62 7.17
N LYS A 94 5.23 16.79 6.51
CA LYS A 94 6.50 17.23 7.13
C LYS A 94 7.01 16.31 8.24
N ILE A 95 6.61 15.04 8.27
CA ILE A 95 7.00 14.05 9.27
C ILE A 95 8.20 13.24 8.80
N GLY A 96 8.15 12.66 7.59
CA GLY A 96 9.28 12.01 6.92
C GLY A 96 9.81 10.73 7.58
N VAL A 97 8.96 9.97 8.28
CA VAL A 97 9.38 8.73 9.00
C VAL A 97 9.54 7.51 8.08
N ILE A 98 9.06 7.58 6.85
CA ILE A 98 9.20 6.51 5.85
C ILE A 98 9.95 7.00 4.63
N ASP A 99 10.80 6.15 4.09
CA ASP A 99 11.52 6.37 2.84
C ASP A 99 11.81 5.05 2.12
N ALA A 100 12.46 5.12 0.95
CA ALA A 100 13.02 3.94 0.33
C ALA A 100 14.28 3.51 1.09
N VAL A 101 14.27 2.29 1.58
CA VAL A 101 15.42 1.65 2.24
C VAL A 101 15.96 0.56 1.32
N ASN A 102 17.27 0.31 1.40
CA ASN A 102 18.01 -0.59 0.50
C ASN A 102 17.98 -0.12 -0.97
N ARG A 103 18.39 -1.01 -1.89
CA ARG A 103 18.45 -0.74 -3.33
C ARG A 103 18.28 -2.03 -4.14
N GLY A 104 18.02 -1.87 -5.44
CA GLY A 104 17.76 -2.99 -6.34
C GLY A 104 16.49 -3.74 -5.96
N PHE A 105 16.48 -5.05 -6.06
CA PHE A 105 15.34 -5.89 -5.69
C PHE A 105 15.00 -5.84 -4.21
N ASN A 106 15.96 -5.53 -3.35
CA ASN A 106 15.76 -5.39 -1.91
C ASN A 106 15.16 -4.03 -1.50
N THR A 107 14.84 -3.17 -2.46
CA THR A 107 14.22 -1.88 -2.16
C THR A 107 12.85 -2.09 -1.51
N SER A 108 12.69 -1.58 -0.31
CA SER A 108 11.40 -1.53 0.40
C SER A 108 11.09 -0.12 0.85
N ILE A 109 9.81 0.17 1.05
CA ILE A 109 9.36 1.47 1.57
C ILE A 109 9.01 1.28 3.04
N GLY A 110 9.67 2.02 3.91
CA GLY A 110 9.45 1.90 5.36
C GLY A 110 10.34 2.82 6.18
N PRO A 111 10.30 2.69 7.51
CA PRO A 111 11.26 3.35 8.40
C PRO A 111 12.70 2.87 8.18
N ALA A 112 13.66 3.68 8.61
CA ALA A 112 15.07 3.33 8.57
C ALA A 112 15.37 2.10 9.48
N PHE A 113 16.47 1.42 9.18
CA PHE A 113 17.02 0.32 9.99
C PHE A 113 16.08 -0.88 10.22
N GLY A 114 15.06 -1.06 9.37
CA GLY A 114 14.11 -2.16 9.51
C GLY A 114 13.14 -2.02 10.69
N MET A 115 13.05 -0.84 11.28
CA MET A 115 12.11 -0.57 12.37
C MET A 115 10.66 -0.65 11.88
N GLY A 116 9.75 -0.98 12.79
CA GLY A 116 8.32 -0.91 12.53
C GLY A 116 7.81 0.54 12.51
N ILE A 117 6.70 0.77 11.81
CA ILE A 117 6.13 2.13 11.73
C ILE A 117 5.60 2.63 13.08
N GLY A 118 5.27 1.72 14.01
CA GLY A 118 4.89 2.07 15.39
C GLY A 118 6.06 2.37 16.32
N GLU A 119 7.30 2.11 15.87
CA GLU A 119 8.52 2.30 16.66
C GLU A 119 9.23 3.64 16.34
N VAL A 120 8.70 4.39 15.39
CA VAL A 120 9.22 5.67 14.95
C VAL A 120 8.22 6.79 15.27
N ALA A 121 8.61 8.05 15.10
CA ALA A 121 7.78 9.23 15.39
C ALA A 121 6.61 9.40 14.39
N CYS A 122 5.90 8.31 14.08
CA CYS A 122 4.70 8.33 13.25
C CYS A 122 3.52 8.88 14.04
N VAL A 123 2.85 9.90 13.51
CA VAL A 123 1.66 10.52 14.13
C VAL A 123 0.34 9.85 13.73
N ASN A 124 0.38 8.73 13.04
CA ASN A 124 -0.79 7.94 12.61
C ASN A 124 -1.84 8.76 11.81
N CYS A 125 -1.42 9.74 11.02
CA CYS A 125 -2.32 10.62 10.26
C CYS A 125 -3.04 9.92 9.08
N GLY A 126 -2.61 8.71 8.68
CA GLY A 126 -3.23 7.92 7.62
C GLY A 126 -2.97 8.40 6.18
N GLN A 127 -2.28 9.54 5.96
CA GLN A 127 -2.10 10.10 4.61
C GLN A 127 -1.29 9.20 3.68
N CYS A 128 -0.38 8.41 4.21
CA CYS A 128 0.36 7.40 3.44
C CYS A 128 -0.55 6.28 2.90
N LEU A 129 -1.59 5.90 3.66
CA LEU A 129 -2.62 4.95 3.25
C LEU A 129 -3.47 5.52 2.10
N VAL A 130 -3.92 6.77 2.23
CA VAL A 130 -4.71 7.45 1.19
C VAL A 130 -3.91 7.57 -0.12
N ALA A 131 -2.61 7.85 -0.02
CA ALA A 131 -1.72 7.99 -1.18
C ALA A 131 -1.31 6.64 -1.81
N CYS A 132 -1.51 5.51 -1.11
CA CYS A 132 -1.09 4.21 -1.61
C CYS A 132 -2.02 3.72 -2.73
N PRO A 133 -1.51 3.45 -3.95
CA PRO A 133 -2.33 3.03 -5.08
C PRO A 133 -2.70 1.54 -5.03
N VAL A 134 -2.11 0.80 -4.10
CA VAL A 134 -2.29 -0.66 -3.92
C VAL A 134 -2.58 -1.00 -2.46
N GLY A 135 -2.72 -2.28 -2.12
CA GLY A 135 -2.99 -2.76 -0.76
C GLY A 135 -1.76 -2.89 0.14
N ALA A 136 -0.70 -2.09 -0.07
CA ALA A 136 0.53 -2.19 0.71
C ALA A 136 0.47 -1.44 2.05
N ILE A 137 -0.40 -0.45 2.19
CA ILE A 137 -0.68 0.23 3.45
C ILE A 137 -2.19 0.23 3.63
N THR A 138 -2.65 -0.28 4.78
CA THR A 138 -4.06 -0.45 5.08
C THR A 138 -4.37 -0.06 6.51
N GLU A 139 -5.64 0.07 6.84
CA GLU A 139 -6.09 0.28 8.21
C GLU A 139 -5.89 -1.00 9.03
N LYS A 140 -5.54 -0.83 10.30
CA LYS A 140 -5.55 -1.91 11.28
C LYS A 140 -6.97 -2.07 11.82
N SER A 141 -7.70 -3.06 11.30
CA SER A 141 -9.08 -3.31 11.72
C SER A 141 -9.14 -3.85 13.14
N ALA A 142 -9.99 -3.27 13.97
CA ALA A 142 -10.33 -3.76 15.31
C ALA A 142 -11.74 -4.38 15.38
N ILE A 143 -12.39 -4.59 14.24
CA ILE A 143 -13.80 -5.06 14.17
C ILE A 143 -13.99 -6.39 14.91
N ASN A 144 -13.14 -7.38 14.66
CA ASN A 144 -13.25 -8.68 15.32
C ASN A 144 -13.04 -8.57 16.83
N GLN A 145 -12.07 -7.74 17.27
CA GLN A 145 -11.83 -7.51 18.70
C GLN A 145 -13.04 -6.88 19.39
N VAL A 146 -13.76 -6.01 18.71
CA VAL A 146 -15.00 -5.42 19.24
C VAL A 146 -16.11 -6.46 19.31
N TRP A 147 -16.28 -7.30 18.28
CA TRP A 147 -17.26 -8.37 18.29
C TRP A 147 -16.97 -9.41 19.38
N ASP A 148 -15.71 -9.80 19.57
CA ASP A 148 -15.29 -10.69 20.63
C ASP A 148 -15.59 -10.09 22.02
N ALA A 149 -15.36 -8.79 22.19
CA ALA A 149 -15.68 -8.11 23.43
C ALA A 149 -17.19 -8.02 23.70
N ILE A 150 -18.01 -7.82 22.67
CA ILE A 150 -19.49 -7.81 22.80
C ILE A 150 -20.01 -9.20 23.14
N ALA A 151 -19.39 -10.24 22.61
CA ALA A 151 -19.80 -11.62 22.85
C ALA A 151 -19.36 -12.17 24.23
N ASP A 152 -18.43 -11.50 24.89
CA ASP A 152 -17.87 -11.91 26.19
C ASP A 152 -18.79 -11.46 27.34
N PRO A 153 -19.45 -12.37 28.08
CA PRO A 153 -20.39 -12.01 29.15
C PRO A 153 -19.72 -11.33 30.37
N GLU A 154 -18.40 -11.45 30.50
CA GLU A 154 -17.64 -10.82 31.59
C GLU A 154 -17.24 -9.36 31.28
N LYS A 155 -17.52 -8.89 30.05
CA LYS A 155 -17.14 -7.53 29.60
C LYS A 155 -18.35 -6.62 29.42
N VAL A 156 -18.20 -5.38 29.84
CA VAL A 156 -19.16 -4.30 29.55
C VAL A 156 -18.55 -3.44 28.45
N VAL A 157 -19.19 -3.42 27.28
CA VAL A 157 -18.76 -2.62 26.14
C VAL A 157 -19.47 -1.26 26.13
N LEU A 158 -18.69 -0.19 26.24
CA LEU A 158 -19.18 1.17 26.15
C LEU A 158 -18.72 1.82 24.85
N VAL A 159 -19.61 2.50 24.15
CA VAL A 159 -19.32 3.23 22.92
C VAL A 159 -19.34 4.73 23.18
N GLN A 160 -18.22 5.38 22.92
CA GLN A 160 -18.12 6.83 22.96
C GLN A 160 -17.69 7.34 21.58
N THR A 161 -18.48 8.18 20.96
CA THR A 161 -18.17 8.82 19.69
C THR A 161 -17.57 10.20 19.91
N ALA A 162 -16.48 10.51 19.19
CA ALA A 162 -15.92 11.85 19.19
C ALA A 162 -16.91 12.86 18.56
N PRO A 163 -16.92 14.13 18.98
CA PRO A 163 -17.86 15.12 18.43
C PRO A 163 -17.82 15.27 16.92
N ALA A 164 -16.62 15.18 16.31
CA ALA A 164 -16.43 15.28 14.87
C ALA A 164 -17.08 14.12 14.07
N VAL A 165 -17.39 13.00 14.71
CA VAL A 165 -18.09 11.86 14.07
C VAL A 165 -19.60 12.07 14.09
N ARG A 166 -20.10 12.98 14.92
CA ARG A 166 -21.53 13.28 15.12
C ARG A 166 -22.01 14.51 14.34
N ALA A 167 -21.05 15.25 13.75
CA ALA A 167 -21.33 16.50 13.03
C ALA A 167 -21.82 16.25 11.59
#